data_acbee642b5c467359f9ef9bd114862cf
#
_entry.id   acbee642b5c467359f9ef9bd114862cf
#
_cell.length_a   1.000
_cell.length_b   1.000
_cell.length_c   1.000
_cell.angle_alpha   90.00
_cell.angle_beta   90.00
_cell.angle_gamma   90.00
#
_symmetry.space_group_name_H-M   'P 1'
#
loop_
_entity.id
_entity.type
_entity.pdbx_description
1 polymer ?
#
loop_
_entity_poly.entity_id
_entity_poly.type
_entity_poly.pdbx_seq_one_letter_code
_entity_poly.pdbx_strand_id
1 'polypeptide(L)'
;MKRIILIVIALTVIYSENGYTRDKAQPSEWGAREPLIEPNSEMAVALLDGKIYVVGGYPSTRISVDTVQVYDISSNSWSITTPYPTTINHASAVGVNGALYVIGGQTNAGGRNKKSSYISAVYAFDPKTSSWTIRAPMPTARSAMAHDVINGKIYVAGGRPPRGNDFAVYDPKADKWTTLPDLPTARNHMAAAGISGKFYVAGGRFGGGFRSEITSVLEVFDTVNKMWTAKRSMSEARSGLNGIAVEGCFHTFGGEHPTAGSSGVFPHHEVYDPMTDRWTRLPDIPIPVHGVTGLAYINDYIHLPGGGTRMGGSSGSMYHQVVHVLMKCN
;
A
#
# COMPACT_ATOMS: atom_id res chain seq x y z
N MET A 1 -52.45 8.43 49.50
CA MET A 1 -51.91 7.99 48.19
C MET A 1 -51.97 9.18 47.22
N LYS A 2 -50.84 9.89 47.06
CA LYS A 2 -50.73 11.03 46.13
C LYS A 2 -50.12 10.51 44.85
N ARG A 3 -50.89 10.59 43.75
CA ARG A 3 -50.35 10.27 42.39
C ARG A 3 -49.56 11.47 41.87
N ILE A 4 -48.30 11.24 41.56
CA ILE A 4 -47.41 12.20 40.87
C ILE A 4 -47.62 11.99 39.38
N ILE A 5 -48.09 13.01 38.67
CA ILE A 5 -48.23 13.04 37.23
C ILE A 5 -46.92 13.60 36.69
N LEU A 6 -46.16 12.78 35.94
CA LEU A 6 -44.96 13.23 35.22
C LEU A 6 -45.39 13.83 33.88
N ILE A 7 -45.19 15.15 33.74
CA ILE A 7 -45.42 15.84 32.47
C ILE A 7 -44.08 15.74 31.68
N VAL A 8 -44.09 15.01 30.58
CA VAL A 8 -42.97 15.00 29.61
C VAL A 8 -43.18 16.14 28.64
N ILE A 9 -42.34 17.17 28.74
CA ILE A 9 -42.33 18.29 27.79
C ILE A 9 -41.45 17.87 26.63
N ALA A 10 -42.06 17.58 25.47
CA ALA A 10 -41.35 17.40 24.21
C ALA A 10 -40.90 18.76 23.68
N LEU A 11 -39.61 19.02 23.71
CA LEU A 11 -39.02 20.18 23.01
C LEU A 11 -38.95 19.85 21.51
N THR A 12 -39.84 20.43 20.73
CA THR A 12 -39.73 20.47 19.29
C THR A 12 -38.72 21.52 18.89
N VAL A 13 -37.54 21.11 18.48
CA VAL A 13 -36.52 22.00 17.90
C VAL A 13 -36.93 22.24 16.45
N ILE A 14 -37.43 23.43 16.14
CA ILE A 14 -37.67 23.91 14.78
C ILE A 14 -36.31 24.30 14.20
N TYR A 15 -35.74 23.47 13.29
CA TYR A 15 -34.61 23.85 12.48
C TYR A 15 -35.09 24.83 11.40
N SER A 16 -34.67 26.10 11.48
CA SER A 16 -34.80 27.04 10.38
C SER A 16 -33.90 26.59 9.25
N GLU A 17 -34.44 26.37 8.06
CA GLU A 17 -33.70 26.20 6.81
C GLU A 17 -33.00 27.52 6.46
N ASN A 18 -31.84 27.76 7.04
CA ASN A 18 -30.90 28.71 6.48
C ASN A 18 -30.04 27.96 5.48
N GLY A 19 -30.14 28.39 4.21
CA GLY A 19 -29.40 27.85 3.06
C GLY A 19 -27.89 27.77 3.27
N TYR A 20 -27.44 26.67 3.84
CA TYR A 20 -26.09 26.20 3.70
C TYR A 20 -26.00 25.51 2.34
N THR A 21 -25.35 26.16 1.39
CA THR A 21 -24.76 25.49 0.26
C THR A 21 -24.05 24.24 0.81
N ARG A 22 -24.49 23.06 0.36
CA ARG A 22 -23.79 21.79 0.62
C ARG A 22 -22.36 21.99 0.18
N ASP A 23 -21.49 22.33 1.13
CA ASP A 23 -20.07 22.23 0.97
C ASP A 23 -19.76 20.77 0.62
N LYS A 24 -18.95 20.62 -0.43
CA LYS A 24 -18.57 19.36 -1.08
C LYS A 24 -18.45 18.24 -0.06
N ALA A 25 -19.26 17.18 -0.27
CA ALA A 25 -19.23 15.97 0.55
C ALA A 25 -17.81 15.62 0.99
N GLN A 26 -17.62 15.37 2.28
CA GLN A 26 -16.32 14.90 2.77
C GLN A 26 -15.94 13.63 2.01
N PRO A 27 -14.81 13.60 1.31
CA PRO A 27 -14.52 12.58 0.30
C PRO A 27 -14.10 11.23 0.86
N SER A 28 -14.12 11.01 2.18
CA SER A 28 -13.78 9.72 2.79
C SER A 28 -14.24 9.60 4.24
N GLU A 29 -14.71 8.42 4.61
CA GLU A 29 -15.01 8.04 5.99
C GLU A 29 -14.14 6.85 6.40
N TRP A 30 -13.43 6.97 7.53
CA TRP A 30 -12.63 5.91 8.10
C TRP A 30 -13.47 4.93 8.93
N GLY A 31 -13.13 3.66 8.83
CA GLY A 31 -13.70 2.57 9.61
C GLY A 31 -12.68 1.49 9.91
N ALA A 32 -13.12 0.43 10.59
CA ALA A 32 -12.29 -0.74 10.89
C ALA A 32 -12.98 -2.02 10.39
N ARG A 33 -12.17 -3.05 10.18
CA ARG A 33 -12.59 -4.42 9.89
C ARG A 33 -11.96 -5.36 10.90
N GLU A 34 -12.32 -6.65 10.83
CA GLU A 34 -11.69 -7.68 11.67
C GLU A 34 -10.16 -7.53 11.63
N PRO A 35 -9.47 -7.46 12.76
CA PRO A 35 -8.02 -7.32 12.81
C PRO A 35 -7.31 -8.57 12.28
N LEU A 36 -6.07 -8.40 11.81
CA LEU A 36 -5.20 -9.50 11.38
C LEU A 36 -5.04 -10.53 12.52
N ILE A 37 -4.81 -11.79 12.15
CA ILE A 37 -4.51 -12.88 13.10
C ILE A 37 -3.17 -12.61 13.80
N GLU A 38 -2.17 -12.17 13.04
CA GLU A 38 -0.83 -11.83 13.51
C GLU A 38 -0.49 -10.39 13.19
N PRO A 39 0.14 -9.63 14.11
CA PRO A 39 0.60 -8.27 13.84
C PRO A 39 1.63 -8.29 12.73
N ASN A 40 1.63 -7.29 11.84
CA ASN A 40 2.56 -7.26 10.73
C ASN A 40 2.90 -5.84 10.26
N SER A 41 4.11 -5.69 9.71
CA SER A 41 4.59 -4.52 8.95
C SER A 41 5.59 -4.98 7.88
N GLU A 42 5.91 -4.12 6.93
CA GLU A 42 6.82 -4.41 5.82
C GLU A 42 6.41 -5.66 5.01
N MET A 43 5.12 -5.96 5.04
CA MET A 43 4.50 -7.07 4.32
C MET A 43 4.02 -6.64 2.93
N ALA A 44 3.86 -7.60 2.05
CA ALA A 44 3.23 -7.41 0.75
C ALA A 44 1.72 -7.65 0.84
N VAL A 45 0.92 -6.76 0.23
CA VAL A 45 -0.55 -6.84 0.23
C VAL A 45 -1.07 -6.82 -1.19
N ALA A 46 -2.04 -7.68 -1.49
CA ALA A 46 -2.72 -7.68 -2.78
C ALA A 46 -4.18 -8.16 -2.67
N LEU A 47 -5.01 -7.64 -3.57
CA LEU A 47 -6.38 -8.13 -3.79
C LEU A 47 -6.36 -9.19 -4.89
N LEU A 48 -7.02 -10.32 -4.65
CA LEU A 48 -7.28 -11.35 -5.66
C LEU A 48 -8.61 -12.03 -5.37
N ASP A 49 -9.49 -12.10 -6.38
CA ASP A 49 -10.77 -12.81 -6.34
C ASP A 49 -11.61 -12.51 -5.07
N GLY A 50 -11.73 -11.21 -4.71
CA GLY A 50 -12.51 -10.77 -3.56
C GLY A 50 -11.87 -11.05 -2.20
N LYS A 51 -10.59 -11.44 -2.16
CA LYS A 51 -9.82 -11.68 -0.94
C LYS A 51 -8.56 -10.82 -0.90
N ILE A 52 -8.19 -10.38 0.30
CA ILE A 52 -6.95 -9.63 0.52
C ILE A 52 -5.90 -10.59 1.10
N TYR A 53 -4.76 -10.68 0.44
CA TYR A 53 -3.62 -11.49 0.85
C TYR A 53 -2.56 -10.59 1.48
N VAL A 54 -2.07 -10.98 2.66
CA VAL A 54 -0.96 -10.36 3.37
C VAL A 54 0.16 -11.39 3.47
N VAL A 55 1.29 -11.12 2.83
CA VAL A 55 2.38 -12.09 2.65
C VAL A 55 3.66 -11.63 3.31
N GLY A 56 4.25 -12.48 4.14
CA GLY A 56 5.52 -12.22 4.80
C GLY A 56 5.47 -11.00 5.72
N GLY A 57 6.55 -10.25 5.79
CA GLY A 57 6.67 -9.04 6.61
C GLY A 57 7.42 -9.24 7.91
N TYR A 58 7.25 -8.26 8.79
CA TYR A 58 7.77 -8.27 10.15
C TYR A 58 6.61 -8.23 11.15
N PRO A 59 6.46 -9.22 12.02
CA PRO A 59 5.64 -9.07 13.22
C PRO A 59 6.27 -8.02 14.15
N SER A 60 6.11 -8.14 15.46
CA SER A 60 6.76 -7.23 16.43
C SER A 60 8.27 -7.43 16.59
N THR A 61 8.83 -8.51 16.05
CA THR A 61 10.21 -8.97 16.31
C THR A 61 11.25 -8.48 15.33
N ARG A 62 10.85 -7.89 14.19
CA ARG A 62 11.71 -7.54 13.05
C ARG A 62 12.49 -8.74 12.48
N ILE A 63 11.88 -9.91 12.51
CA ILE A 63 12.36 -11.13 11.86
C ILE A 63 11.37 -11.46 10.76
N SER A 64 11.85 -11.70 9.54
CA SER A 64 11.00 -12.05 8.40
C SER A 64 10.21 -13.32 8.67
N VAL A 65 8.95 -13.33 8.28
CA VAL A 65 8.07 -14.51 8.34
C VAL A 65 7.66 -14.94 6.93
N ASP A 66 7.11 -16.14 6.81
CA ASP A 66 6.55 -16.71 5.58
C ASP A 66 5.02 -16.85 5.64
N THR A 67 4.41 -16.40 6.72
CA THR A 67 2.96 -16.45 6.93
C THR A 67 2.21 -15.75 5.81
N VAL A 68 1.12 -16.36 5.36
CA VAL A 68 0.17 -15.76 4.42
C VAL A 68 -1.20 -15.70 5.07
N GLN A 69 -1.61 -14.49 5.44
CA GLN A 69 -2.92 -14.21 6.01
C GLN A 69 -3.88 -13.80 4.89
N VAL A 70 -5.09 -14.32 4.92
CA VAL A 70 -6.11 -14.08 3.89
C VAL A 70 -7.37 -13.54 4.53
N TYR A 71 -7.78 -12.35 4.12
CA TYR A 71 -9.05 -11.75 4.52
C TYR A 71 -10.12 -12.01 3.49
N ASP A 72 -11.22 -12.60 3.93
CA ASP A 72 -12.43 -12.76 3.13
C ASP A 72 -13.38 -11.62 3.43
N ILE A 73 -13.61 -10.77 2.41
CA ILE A 73 -14.43 -9.57 2.53
C ILE A 73 -15.88 -9.90 2.84
N SER A 74 -16.37 -11.03 2.30
CA SER A 74 -17.78 -11.42 2.44
C SER A 74 -18.13 -11.85 3.87
N SER A 75 -17.20 -12.50 4.56
CA SER A 75 -17.37 -12.97 5.95
C SER A 75 -16.76 -12.05 6.99
N ASN A 76 -16.03 -11.00 6.57
CA ASN A 76 -15.26 -10.11 7.45
C ASN A 76 -14.36 -10.92 8.40
N SER A 77 -13.60 -11.89 7.87
CA SER A 77 -12.77 -12.77 8.68
C SER A 77 -11.42 -13.07 8.04
N TRP A 78 -10.41 -13.32 8.88
CA TRP A 78 -9.08 -13.74 8.45
C TRP A 78 -8.87 -15.24 8.62
N SER A 79 -8.04 -15.80 7.76
CA SER A 79 -7.53 -17.18 7.83
C SER A 79 -6.06 -17.21 7.43
N ILE A 80 -5.37 -18.32 7.76
CA ILE A 80 -4.01 -18.60 7.28
C ILE A 80 -4.12 -19.59 6.12
N THR A 81 -3.31 -19.38 5.08
CA THR A 81 -3.20 -20.32 3.95
C THR A 81 -1.76 -20.83 3.81
N THR A 82 -1.49 -21.57 2.75
CA THR A 82 -0.16 -22.13 2.45
C THR A 82 0.93 -21.06 2.58
N PRO A 83 1.93 -21.25 3.43
CA PRO A 83 2.98 -20.27 3.65
C PRO A 83 3.76 -20.00 2.37
N TYR A 84 4.33 -18.80 2.26
CA TYR A 84 5.25 -18.44 1.20
C TYR A 84 6.51 -19.32 1.28
N PRO A 85 7.13 -19.71 0.16
CA PRO A 85 8.23 -20.71 0.16
C PRO A 85 9.48 -20.34 0.96
N THR A 86 9.61 -19.09 1.38
CA THR A 86 10.71 -18.62 2.24
C THR A 86 10.26 -17.45 3.10
N THR A 87 10.94 -17.17 4.20
CA THR A 87 10.67 -15.95 4.98
C THR A 87 11.02 -14.72 4.17
N ILE A 88 10.13 -13.71 4.17
CA ILE A 88 10.28 -12.54 3.29
C ILE A 88 9.70 -11.28 3.93
N ASN A 89 10.27 -10.12 3.58
CA ASN A 89 9.73 -8.80 3.89
C ASN A 89 10.04 -7.82 2.74
N HIS A 90 9.39 -6.68 2.70
CA HIS A 90 9.54 -5.65 1.66
C HIS A 90 9.42 -6.19 0.22
N ALA A 91 8.66 -7.26 0.03
CA ALA A 91 8.31 -7.76 -1.29
C ALA A 91 7.17 -6.94 -1.90
N SER A 92 7.00 -7.06 -3.20
CA SER A 92 5.81 -6.59 -3.93
C SER A 92 4.82 -7.73 -4.09
N ALA A 93 3.51 -7.45 -4.00
CA ALA A 93 2.47 -8.44 -4.32
C ALA A 93 1.38 -7.82 -5.19
N VAL A 94 0.87 -8.58 -6.16
CA VAL A 94 -0.25 -8.21 -7.02
C VAL A 94 -1.12 -9.40 -7.36
N GLY A 95 -2.43 -9.20 -7.42
CA GLY A 95 -3.37 -10.14 -8.01
C GLY A 95 -3.57 -9.85 -9.50
N VAL A 96 -3.27 -10.81 -10.36
CA VAL A 96 -3.47 -10.66 -11.81
C VAL A 96 -3.72 -12.00 -12.49
N ASN A 97 -4.67 -12.04 -13.43
CA ASN A 97 -5.03 -13.24 -14.20
C ASN A 97 -5.36 -14.47 -13.32
N GLY A 98 -6.04 -14.26 -12.16
CA GLY A 98 -6.45 -15.33 -11.25
C GLY A 98 -5.32 -15.93 -10.39
N ALA A 99 -4.16 -15.28 -10.31
CA ALA A 99 -3.05 -15.69 -9.46
C ALA A 99 -2.50 -14.52 -8.66
N LEU A 100 -1.96 -14.80 -7.45
CA LEU A 100 -1.23 -13.84 -6.63
C LEU A 100 0.26 -13.96 -6.94
N TYR A 101 0.87 -12.91 -7.47
CA TYR A 101 2.30 -12.84 -7.72
C TYR A 101 2.99 -12.13 -6.56
N VAL A 102 4.03 -12.74 -5.99
CA VAL A 102 4.93 -12.14 -4.99
C VAL A 102 6.31 -12.03 -5.61
N ILE A 103 6.89 -10.83 -5.57
CA ILE A 103 8.02 -10.44 -6.40
C ILE A 103 9.11 -9.81 -5.53
N GLY A 104 10.33 -10.33 -5.61
CA GLY A 104 11.50 -9.78 -4.95
C GLY A 104 11.37 -9.75 -3.44
N GLY A 105 11.85 -8.66 -2.82
CA GLY A 105 11.90 -8.53 -1.37
C GLY A 105 13.27 -8.85 -0.80
N GLN A 106 13.32 -9.08 0.50
CA GLN A 106 14.53 -9.49 1.22
C GLN A 106 14.18 -10.45 2.34
N THR A 107 15.16 -11.24 2.77
CA THR A 107 15.05 -12.09 3.95
C THR A 107 16.13 -11.74 4.98
N ASN A 108 15.77 -11.85 6.27
CA ASN A 108 16.69 -11.83 7.39
C ASN A 108 16.47 -13.05 8.29
N ALA A 109 16.26 -14.22 7.69
CA ALA A 109 15.95 -15.49 8.35
C ALA A 109 16.91 -15.88 9.49
N GLY A 110 18.07 -15.24 9.57
CA GLY A 110 19.03 -15.46 10.66
C GLY A 110 18.87 -14.54 11.86
N GLY A 111 17.79 -13.74 11.92
CA GLY A 111 17.52 -12.83 13.03
C GLY A 111 18.05 -11.41 12.84
N ARG A 112 17.77 -10.56 13.83
CA ARG A 112 17.96 -9.11 13.80
C ARG A 112 19.38 -8.63 13.45
N ASN A 113 20.39 -9.41 13.74
CA ASN A 113 21.82 -9.05 13.56
C ASN A 113 22.43 -9.62 12.27
N LYS A 114 21.66 -10.35 11.46
CA LYS A 114 22.16 -10.88 10.18
C LYS A 114 21.87 -9.93 9.03
N LYS A 115 22.81 -9.83 8.10
CA LYS A 115 22.65 -9.04 6.88
C LYS A 115 21.50 -9.59 6.06
N SER A 116 20.59 -8.71 5.66
CA SER A 116 19.48 -9.07 4.75
C SER A 116 20.04 -9.43 3.36
N SER A 117 19.46 -10.47 2.77
CA SER A 117 19.72 -10.84 1.38
C SER A 117 18.55 -10.40 0.50
N TYR A 118 18.83 -9.65 -0.55
CA TYR A 118 17.84 -9.27 -1.55
C TYR A 118 17.50 -10.46 -2.44
N ILE A 119 16.27 -10.52 -2.87
CA ILE A 119 15.70 -11.64 -3.63
C ILE A 119 15.24 -11.14 -4.99
N SER A 120 15.54 -11.93 -6.05
CA SER A 120 14.99 -11.71 -7.40
C SER A 120 13.84 -12.68 -7.73
N ALA A 121 13.60 -13.68 -6.89
CA ALA A 121 12.58 -14.70 -7.11
C ALA A 121 11.19 -14.10 -7.27
N VAL A 122 10.41 -14.75 -8.12
CA VAL A 122 8.99 -14.49 -8.33
C VAL A 122 8.25 -15.80 -8.12
N TYR A 123 7.20 -15.75 -7.29
CA TYR A 123 6.31 -16.88 -7.10
C TYR A 123 4.88 -16.47 -7.41
N ALA A 124 4.15 -17.37 -8.05
CA ALA A 124 2.72 -17.24 -8.28
C ALA A 124 1.96 -18.23 -7.40
N PHE A 125 0.99 -17.77 -6.63
CA PHE A 125 0.08 -18.59 -5.85
C PHE A 125 -1.22 -18.77 -6.61
N ASP A 126 -1.63 -20.02 -6.75
CA ASP A 126 -2.96 -20.38 -7.26
C ASP A 126 -3.90 -20.67 -6.09
N PRO A 127 -4.91 -19.83 -5.84
CA PRO A 127 -5.84 -20.03 -4.74
C PRO A 127 -6.71 -21.29 -4.87
N LYS A 128 -6.87 -21.84 -6.08
CA LYS A 128 -7.68 -23.05 -6.31
C LYS A 128 -6.96 -24.31 -5.86
N THR A 129 -5.66 -24.35 -6.05
CA THR A 129 -4.81 -25.50 -5.67
C THR A 129 -4.06 -25.26 -4.37
N SER A 130 -4.13 -24.03 -3.82
CA SER A 130 -3.38 -23.58 -2.65
C SER A 130 -1.88 -23.85 -2.76
N SER A 131 -1.30 -23.62 -3.95
CA SER A 131 0.10 -23.95 -4.23
C SER A 131 0.88 -22.79 -4.86
N TRP A 132 2.18 -22.72 -4.53
CA TRP A 132 3.13 -21.77 -5.09
C TRP A 132 3.90 -22.37 -6.26
N THR A 133 4.05 -21.61 -7.34
CA THR A 133 4.87 -21.98 -8.50
C THR A 133 5.91 -20.90 -8.75
N ILE A 134 7.17 -21.30 -8.92
CA ILE A 134 8.26 -20.39 -9.28
C ILE A 134 8.07 -19.87 -10.71
N ARG A 135 8.39 -18.59 -10.92
CA ARG A 135 8.31 -17.89 -12.21
C ARG A 135 9.67 -17.29 -12.56
N ALA A 136 9.78 -16.77 -13.78
CA ALA A 136 11.00 -16.10 -14.21
C ALA A 136 11.43 -15.01 -13.22
N PRO A 137 12.66 -15.04 -12.68
CA PRO A 137 13.13 -14.10 -11.70
C PRO A 137 13.29 -12.70 -12.28
N MET A 138 13.20 -11.66 -11.43
CA MET A 138 13.54 -10.30 -11.83
C MET A 138 14.98 -10.19 -12.35
N PRO A 139 15.26 -9.26 -13.27
CA PRO A 139 16.61 -9.01 -13.77
C PRO A 139 17.62 -8.67 -12.65
N THR A 140 17.16 -8.02 -11.57
CA THR A 140 17.97 -7.63 -10.41
C THR A 140 17.25 -7.96 -9.11
N ALA A 141 17.99 -8.48 -8.11
CA ALA A 141 17.48 -8.74 -6.77
C ALA A 141 17.25 -7.42 -6.02
N ARG A 142 16.02 -7.14 -5.60
CA ARG A 142 15.61 -5.85 -5.01
C ARG A 142 14.51 -6.04 -3.97
N SER A 143 14.40 -5.05 -3.06
CA SER A 143 13.32 -4.95 -2.06
C SER A 143 12.79 -3.52 -1.94
N ALA A 144 11.63 -3.33 -1.35
CA ALA A 144 11.00 -2.01 -1.15
C ALA A 144 10.81 -1.23 -2.46
N MET A 145 10.34 -1.91 -3.47
CA MET A 145 10.09 -1.40 -4.81
C MET A 145 8.69 -0.79 -4.92
N ALA A 146 8.54 0.15 -5.85
CA ALA A 146 7.23 0.57 -6.34
C ALA A 146 6.70 -0.44 -7.37
N HIS A 147 5.42 -0.80 -7.30
CA HIS A 147 4.82 -1.75 -8.24
C HIS A 147 3.33 -1.48 -8.45
N ASP A 148 2.83 -1.86 -9.62
CA ASP A 148 1.38 -1.97 -9.91
C ASP A 148 1.17 -2.75 -11.21
N VAL A 149 -0.09 -3.04 -11.52
CA VAL A 149 -0.53 -3.75 -12.73
C VAL A 149 -1.14 -2.78 -13.73
N ILE A 150 -0.65 -2.80 -14.97
CA ILE A 150 -1.22 -2.05 -16.09
C ILE A 150 -1.45 -3.00 -17.26
N ASN A 151 -2.68 -3.10 -17.73
CA ASN A 151 -3.06 -3.96 -18.86
C ASN A 151 -2.58 -5.43 -18.69
N GLY A 152 -2.72 -5.97 -17.47
CA GLY A 152 -2.35 -7.35 -17.13
C GLY A 152 -0.85 -7.64 -17.06
N LYS A 153 -0.01 -6.61 -17.09
CA LYS A 153 1.44 -6.70 -16.91
C LYS A 153 1.86 -6.01 -15.61
N ILE A 154 2.88 -6.53 -14.95
CA ILE A 154 3.35 -6.05 -13.64
C ILE A 154 4.56 -5.16 -13.84
N TYR A 155 4.46 -3.90 -13.46
CA TYR A 155 5.54 -2.92 -13.52
C TYR A 155 6.20 -2.82 -12.14
N VAL A 156 7.56 -2.83 -12.10
CA VAL A 156 8.34 -2.79 -10.86
C VAL A 156 9.50 -1.82 -11.01
N ALA A 157 9.50 -0.74 -10.21
CA ALA A 157 10.50 0.33 -10.30
C ALA A 157 11.24 0.56 -8.98
N GLY A 158 12.51 0.96 -9.07
CA GLY A 158 13.34 1.35 -7.95
C GLY A 158 13.63 0.21 -6.99
N GLY A 159 13.75 0.54 -5.72
CA GLY A 159 14.05 -0.39 -4.65
C GLY A 159 15.41 -0.15 -4.00
N ARG A 160 15.73 -0.95 -2.97
CA ARG A 160 17.03 -0.88 -2.30
C ARG A 160 18.17 -1.27 -3.24
N PRO A 161 19.43 -0.86 -2.92
CA PRO A 161 20.60 -1.12 -3.72
C PRO A 161 20.67 -2.54 -4.33
N PRO A 162 21.43 -2.72 -5.44
CA PRO A 162 22.60 -1.87 -5.78
C PRO A 162 22.29 -0.58 -6.54
N ARG A 163 21.20 -0.47 -7.30
CA ARG A 163 21.02 0.71 -8.18
C ARG A 163 19.95 1.69 -7.70
N GLY A 164 18.77 1.19 -7.29
CA GLY A 164 17.65 2.02 -6.82
C GLY A 164 16.82 2.70 -7.91
N ASN A 165 17.20 2.58 -9.17
CA ASN A 165 16.48 3.15 -10.33
C ASN A 165 16.06 2.10 -11.37
N ASP A 166 16.40 0.82 -11.19
CA ASP A 166 16.00 -0.24 -12.11
C ASP A 166 14.48 -0.23 -12.31
N PHE A 167 14.06 -0.34 -13.57
CA PHE A 167 12.66 -0.45 -13.94
C PHE A 167 12.45 -1.57 -14.94
N ALA A 168 11.46 -2.41 -14.69
CA ALA A 168 11.15 -3.53 -15.54
C ALA A 168 9.65 -3.86 -15.52
N VAL A 169 9.18 -4.51 -16.58
CA VAL A 169 7.83 -5.04 -16.70
C VAL A 169 7.86 -6.55 -16.86
N TYR A 170 7.01 -7.23 -16.10
CA TYR A 170 6.78 -8.66 -16.20
C TYR A 170 5.48 -8.95 -16.97
N ASP A 171 5.55 -9.83 -17.92
CA ASP A 171 4.38 -10.38 -18.62
C ASP A 171 4.05 -11.77 -18.06
N PRO A 172 2.98 -11.90 -17.25
CA PRO A 172 2.61 -13.19 -16.64
C PRO A 172 2.23 -14.27 -17.64
N LYS A 173 1.74 -13.90 -18.83
CA LYS A 173 1.36 -14.87 -19.88
C LYS A 173 2.57 -15.46 -20.57
N ALA A 174 3.60 -14.64 -20.79
CA ALA A 174 4.84 -15.07 -21.43
C ALA A 174 5.89 -15.58 -20.43
N ASP A 175 5.66 -15.42 -19.13
CA ASP A 175 6.63 -15.65 -18.03
C ASP A 175 7.97 -14.97 -18.31
N LYS A 176 7.94 -13.69 -18.68
CA LYS A 176 9.13 -12.96 -19.15
C LYS A 176 9.19 -11.52 -18.64
N TRP A 177 10.40 -11.11 -18.25
CA TRP A 177 10.75 -9.73 -17.93
C TRP A 177 11.28 -8.96 -19.16
N THR A 178 10.96 -7.68 -19.19
CA THR A 178 11.53 -6.69 -20.11
C THR A 178 12.00 -5.50 -19.32
N THR A 179 13.29 -5.13 -19.48
CA THR A 179 13.85 -3.91 -18.89
C THR A 179 13.30 -2.69 -19.60
N LEU A 180 12.98 -1.65 -18.84
CA LEU A 180 12.46 -0.37 -19.29
C LEU A 180 13.45 0.75 -18.94
N PRO A 181 13.28 1.98 -19.48
CA PRO A 181 14.07 3.14 -19.10
C PRO A 181 14.04 3.37 -17.59
N ASP A 182 15.19 3.49 -16.97
CA ASP A 182 15.38 3.64 -15.54
C ASP A 182 14.52 4.76 -14.92
N LEU A 183 14.07 4.56 -13.67
CA LEU A 183 13.42 5.60 -12.87
C LEU A 183 14.39 6.79 -12.72
N PRO A 184 14.02 8.03 -13.09
CA PRO A 184 14.95 9.15 -13.11
C PRO A 184 15.57 9.46 -11.75
N THR A 185 14.77 9.37 -10.67
CA THR A 185 15.24 9.58 -9.30
C THR A 185 15.36 8.23 -8.58
N ALA A 186 16.58 7.72 -8.45
CA ALA A 186 16.89 6.45 -7.79
C ALA A 186 16.46 6.47 -6.31
N ARG A 187 15.52 5.59 -5.89
CA ARG A 187 14.95 5.58 -4.53
C ARG A 187 14.23 4.28 -4.20
N ASN A 188 13.84 4.13 -2.96
CA ASN A 188 13.11 2.98 -2.42
C ASN A 188 11.99 3.43 -1.46
N HIS A 189 11.11 2.51 -1.05
CA HIS A 189 9.98 2.76 -0.15
C HIS A 189 9.00 3.81 -0.66
N MET A 190 8.68 3.73 -1.94
CA MET A 190 7.77 4.61 -2.68
C MET A 190 6.37 4.02 -2.71
N ALA A 191 5.37 4.89 -2.91
CA ALA A 191 4.05 4.49 -3.37
C ALA A 191 4.00 4.42 -4.90
N ALA A 192 3.14 3.55 -5.45
CA ALA A 192 2.88 3.51 -6.88
C ALA A 192 1.40 3.34 -7.20
N ALA A 193 1.03 3.69 -8.45
CA ALA A 193 -0.30 3.49 -9.02
C ALA A 193 -0.23 3.37 -10.55
N GLY A 194 -1.01 2.46 -11.11
CA GLY A 194 -1.26 2.34 -12.55
C GLY A 194 -2.57 3.02 -12.94
N ILE A 195 -2.54 4.11 -13.68
CA ILE A 195 -3.73 4.85 -14.09
C ILE A 195 -3.68 5.14 -15.59
N SER A 196 -4.70 4.74 -16.33
CA SER A 196 -4.87 5.04 -17.76
C SER A 196 -3.61 4.79 -18.59
N GLY A 197 -2.97 3.64 -18.40
CA GLY A 197 -1.77 3.25 -19.14
C GLY A 197 -0.48 3.95 -18.69
N LYS A 198 -0.49 4.64 -17.55
CA LYS A 198 0.68 5.31 -16.96
C LYS A 198 1.00 4.76 -15.59
N PHE A 199 2.29 4.66 -15.27
CA PHE A 199 2.80 4.20 -13.99
C PHE A 199 3.33 5.37 -13.18
N TYR A 200 2.70 5.64 -12.05
CA TYR A 200 2.98 6.75 -11.14
C TYR A 200 3.83 6.26 -9.98
N VAL A 201 4.88 7.02 -9.59
CA VAL A 201 5.76 6.71 -8.47
C VAL A 201 5.96 7.96 -7.62
N ALA A 202 5.53 7.92 -6.36
CA ALA A 202 5.55 9.06 -5.45
C ALA A 202 6.36 8.80 -4.18
N GLY A 203 7.05 9.81 -3.69
CA GLY A 203 7.79 9.77 -2.43
C GLY A 203 8.97 8.82 -2.44
N GLY A 204 9.35 8.32 -1.25
CA GLY A 204 10.46 7.40 -1.08
C GLY A 204 11.67 8.02 -0.38
N ARG A 205 12.76 7.26 -0.30
CA ARG A 205 14.03 7.67 0.32
C ARG A 205 15.24 7.22 -0.50
N PHE A 206 16.37 7.92 -0.33
CA PHE A 206 17.59 7.69 -1.10
C PHE A 206 18.52 6.63 -0.49
N GLY A 207 18.42 6.35 0.79
CA GLY A 207 19.27 5.41 1.50
C GLY A 207 18.55 4.14 1.97
N GLY A 208 19.30 3.23 2.56
CA GLY A 208 18.78 1.94 3.05
C GLY A 208 18.04 2.00 4.38
N GLY A 209 18.19 3.06 5.18
CA GLY A 209 17.65 3.20 6.53
C GLY A 209 16.45 4.14 6.58
N PHE A 210 15.60 3.99 7.60
CA PHE A 210 14.41 4.83 7.83
C PHE A 210 14.73 6.29 8.24
N ARG A 211 16.01 6.60 8.52
CA ARG A 211 16.52 7.95 8.78
C ARG A 211 17.19 8.57 7.56
N SER A 212 17.19 7.89 6.42
CA SER A 212 17.73 8.41 5.18
C SER A 212 16.89 9.58 4.67
N GLU A 213 17.52 10.45 3.90
CA GLU A 213 16.85 11.56 3.22
C GLU A 213 15.64 11.05 2.42
N ILE A 214 14.52 11.77 2.54
CA ILE A 214 13.24 11.47 1.91
C ILE A 214 12.92 12.48 0.82
N THR A 215 12.02 12.11 -0.08
CA THR A 215 11.58 12.96 -1.19
C THR A 215 10.06 13.01 -1.32
N SER A 216 9.56 14.10 -1.90
CA SER A 216 8.16 14.28 -2.29
C SER A 216 7.91 14.11 -3.80
N VAL A 217 8.94 13.78 -4.57
CA VAL A 217 8.89 13.71 -6.02
C VAL A 217 7.81 12.74 -6.51
N LEU A 218 7.03 13.17 -7.51
CA LEU A 218 6.14 12.35 -8.32
C LEU A 218 6.69 12.26 -9.74
N GLU A 219 6.97 11.03 -10.19
CA GLU A 219 7.39 10.72 -11.55
C GLU A 219 6.41 9.75 -12.18
N VAL A 220 6.14 9.95 -13.47
CA VAL A 220 5.12 9.21 -14.21
C VAL A 220 5.73 8.65 -15.49
N PHE A 221 5.63 7.35 -15.67
CA PHE A 221 6.03 6.64 -16.87
C PHE A 221 4.85 6.42 -17.79
N ASP A 222 4.94 6.87 -19.02
CA ASP A 222 3.96 6.56 -20.08
C ASP A 222 4.35 5.24 -20.75
N THR A 223 3.48 4.22 -20.63
CA THR A 223 3.78 2.87 -21.14
C THR A 223 3.75 2.78 -22.66
N VAL A 224 3.17 3.74 -23.34
CA VAL A 224 3.12 3.82 -24.82
C VAL A 224 4.38 4.49 -25.35
N ASN A 225 4.67 5.71 -24.88
CA ASN A 225 5.82 6.50 -25.31
C ASN A 225 7.13 6.06 -24.66
N LYS A 226 7.09 5.25 -23.59
CA LYS A 226 8.23 4.76 -22.81
C LYS A 226 9.11 5.88 -22.25
N MET A 227 8.48 6.94 -21.79
CA MET A 227 9.14 8.13 -21.24
C MET A 227 8.66 8.46 -19.84
N TRP A 228 9.59 8.90 -18.99
CA TRP A 228 9.31 9.46 -17.67
C TRP A 228 9.05 10.95 -17.76
N THR A 229 8.14 11.46 -16.96
CA THR A 229 7.84 12.88 -16.80
C THR A 229 7.65 13.19 -15.32
N ALA A 230 8.28 14.25 -14.83
CA ALA A 230 8.01 14.76 -13.48
C ALA A 230 6.64 15.46 -13.44
N LYS A 231 5.94 15.29 -12.34
CA LYS A 231 4.65 15.90 -12.05
C LYS A 231 4.72 16.69 -10.75
N ARG A 232 3.63 17.36 -10.36
CA ARG A 232 3.58 18.09 -9.09
C ARG A 232 3.92 17.17 -7.93
N SER A 233 4.96 17.51 -7.19
CA SER A 233 5.38 16.78 -5.99
C SER A 233 4.30 16.78 -4.92
N MET A 234 4.33 15.78 -4.05
CA MET A 234 3.51 15.71 -2.83
C MET A 234 3.73 16.95 -1.97
N SER A 235 2.77 17.27 -1.10
CA SER A 235 2.87 18.40 -0.18
C SER A 235 4.00 18.22 0.85
N GLU A 236 4.29 16.97 1.20
CA GLU A 236 5.32 16.61 2.16
C GLU A 236 6.09 15.36 1.72
N ALA A 237 7.42 15.39 1.89
CA ALA A 237 8.28 14.25 1.62
C ALA A 237 8.01 13.11 2.62
N ARG A 238 7.84 11.90 2.13
CA ARG A 238 7.55 10.69 2.95
C ARG A 238 8.15 9.45 2.33
N SER A 239 8.57 8.48 3.16
CA SER A 239 9.00 7.15 2.71
C SER A 239 8.26 6.05 3.48
N GLY A 240 8.27 4.82 2.97
CA GLY A 240 7.47 3.74 3.58
C GLY A 240 5.97 4.01 3.51
N LEU A 241 5.55 4.89 2.61
CA LEU A 241 4.16 5.20 2.35
C LEU A 241 3.55 4.13 1.42
N ASN A 242 2.23 4.07 1.42
CA ASN A 242 1.45 3.14 0.63
C ASN A 242 0.70 3.89 -0.46
N GLY A 243 0.38 3.21 -1.57
CA GLY A 243 -0.38 3.85 -2.64
C GLY A 243 -1.26 2.89 -3.42
N ILE A 244 -2.31 3.44 -4.03
CA ILE A 244 -3.25 2.70 -4.85
C ILE A 244 -3.97 3.63 -5.83
N ALA A 245 -4.27 3.11 -7.02
CA ALA A 245 -5.17 3.75 -7.97
C ALA A 245 -6.63 3.47 -7.61
N VAL A 246 -7.47 4.51 -7.48
CA VAL A 246 -8.90 4.37 -7.27
C VAL A 246 -9.64 5.41 -8.09
N GLU A 247 -10.58 4.98 -8.94
CA GLU A 247 -11.44 5.85 -9.74
C GLU A 247 -10.66 6.96 -10.47
N GLY A 248 -9.51 6.60 -11.08
CA GLY A 248 -8.64 7.54 -11.80
C GLY A 248 -7.75 8.41 -10.93
N CYS A 249 -7.88 8.35 -9.62
CA CYS A 249 -7.03 9.07 -8.65
C CYS A 249 -5.88 8.21 -8.14
N PHE A 250 -4.76 8.82 -7.74
CA PHE A 250 -3.69 8.16 -7.00
C PHE A 250 -3.75 8.54 -5.53
N HIS A 251 -4.17 7.61 -4.68
CA HIS A 251 -4.22 7.76 -3.23
C HIS A 251 -2.90 7.32 -2.60
N THR A 252 -2.39 8.11 -1.64
CA THR A 252 -1.19 7.80 -0.84
C THR A 252 -1.47 7.91 0.65
N PHE A 253 -0.91 6.99 1.44
CA PHE A 253 -1.21 6.85 2.87
C PHE A 253 0.06 6.72 3.70
N GLY A 254 0.07 7.36 4.87
CA GLY A 254 1.07 7.17 5.91
C GLY A 254 2.50 7.47 5.47
N GLY A 255 3.40 6.62 5.91
CA GLY A 255 4.84 6.74 5.71
C GLY A 255 5.61 7.04 6.99
N GLU A 256 6.93 6.99 6.92
CA GLU A 256 7.80 7.16 8.09
C GLU A 256 8.96 8.13 7.83
N HIS A 257 9.29 8.93 8.82
CA HIS A 257 10.54 9.71 8.95
C HIS A 257 10.62 10.36 10.34
N PRO A 258 11.80 10.70 10.87
CA PRO A 258 11.94 11.40 12.15
C PRO A 258 11.17 12.73 12.25
N THR A 259 10.87 13.38 11.14
CA THR A 259 10.10 14.64 11.10
C THR A 259 8.60 14.47 11.36
N ALA A 260 8.09 13.23 11.33
CA ALA A 260 6.67 12.91 11.55
C ALA A 260 6.25 12.91 13.04
N GLY A 261 7.00 13.56 13.91
CA GLY A 261 6.72 13.62 15.35
C GLY A 261 7.25 12.41 16.13
N SER A 262 6.72 12.18 17.34
CA SER A 262 7.28 11.21 18.30
C SER A 262 7.20 9.75 17.87
N SER A 263 6.22 9.37 17.06
CA SER A 263 6.12 8.03 16.48
C SER A 263 7.04 7.84 15.28
N GLY A 264 7.38 8.93 14.58
CA GLY A 264 8.06 8.94 13.30
C GLY A 264 7.19 8.42 12.15
N VAL A 265 5.85 8.41 12.30
CA VAL A 265 4.89 7.93 11.29
C VAL A 265 3.89 9.02 10.95
N PHE A 266 3.73 9.30 9.66
CA PHE A 266 2.80 10.32 9.16
C PHE A 266 1.36 9.81 9.16
N PRO A 267 0.38 10.63 9.58
CA PRO A 267 -1.03 10.27 9.48
C PRO A 267 -1.64 10.55 8.10
N HIS A 268 -0.87 11.00 7.15
CA HIS A 268 -1.35 11.63 5.92
C HIS A 268 -2.08 10.67 4.98
N HIS A 269 -3.25 11.10 4.51
CA HIS A 269 -3.95 10.60 3.34
C HIS A 269 -4.00 11.73 2.31
N GLU A 270 -3.32 11.57 1.18
CA GLU A 270 -3.30 12.53 0.08
C GLU A 270 -3.72 11.85 -1.21
N VAL A 271 -4.38 12.60 -2.06
CA VAL A 271 -4.87 12.15 -3.37
C VAL A 271 -4.34 13.05 -4.46
N TYR A 272 -3.70 12.45 -5.44
CA TYR A 272 -3.28 13.12 -6.67
C TYR A 272 -4.31 12.91 -7.77
N ASP A 273 -4.71 14.02 -8.38
CA ASP A 273 -5.56 14.04 -9.58
C ASP A 273 -4.69 14.26 -10.83
N PRO A 274 -4.57 13.24 -11.69
CA PRO A 274 -3.79 13.34 -12.93
C PRO A 274 -4.30 14.35 -13.94
N MET A 275 -5.60 14.67 -13.92
CA MET A 275 -6.22 15.58 -14.86
C MET A 275 -5.89 17.04 -14.55
N THR A 276 -5.79 17.37 -13.28
CA THR A 276 -5.51 18.75 -12.81
C THR A 276 -4.06 18.95 -12.36
N ASP A 277 -3.25 17.90 -12.29
CA ASP A 277 -1.89 17.88 -11.72
C ASP A 277 -1.86 18.47 -10.31
N ARG A 278 -2.77 18.01 -9.42
CA ARG A 278 -2.91 18.55 -8.05
C ARG A 278 -3.02 17.45 -7.02
N TRP A 279 -2.46 17.74 -5.84
CA TRP A 279 -2.65 16.96 -4.62
C TRP A 279 -3.71 17.60 -3.74
N THR A 280 -4.55 16.76 -3.14
CA THR A 280 -5.56 17.15 -2.13
C THR A 280 -5.33 16.33 -0.87
N ARG A 281 -5.24 17.01 0.29
CA ARG A 281 -5.22 16.35 1.59
C ARG A 281 -6.63 15.95 1.97
N LEU A 282 -6.80 14.68 2.35
CA LEU A 282 -8.03 14.13 2.90
C LEU A 282 -7.90 13.92 4.42
N PRO A 283 -8.98 13.55 5.14
CA PRO A 283 -8.91 13.23 6.56
C PRO A 283 -7.81 12.22 6.87
N ASP A 284 -7.06 12.50 7.92
CA ASP A 284 -5.93 11.69 8.36
C ASP A 284 -6.31 10.25 8.70
N ILE A 285 -5.35 9.34 8.56
CA ILE A 285 -5.46 7.94 9.00
C ILE A 285 -5.62 7.93 10.53
N PRO A 286 -6.67 7.32 11.09
CA PRO A 286 -6.91 7.31 12.54
C PRO A 286 -5.75 6.72 13.34
N ILE A 287 -5.16 5.65 12.86
CA ILE A 287 -3.96 5.03 13.41
C ILE A 287 -2.87 5.11 12.34
N PRO A 288 -1.94 6.08 12.43
CA PRO A 288 -0.88 6.23 11.45
C PRO A 288 -0.02 4.97 11.30
N VAL A 289 0.22 4.56 10.07
CA VAL A 289 1.02 3.36 9.76
C VAL A 289 1.97 3.60 8.59
N HIS A 290 3.03 2.78 8.55
CA HIS A 290 3.98 2.70 7.44
C HIS A 290 4.26 1.24 7.08
N GLY A 291 4.99 0.99 5.99
CA GLY A 291 5.50 -0.34 5.66
C GLY A 291 4.40 -1.35 5.32
N VAL A 292 3.37 -0.91 4.62
CA VAL A 292 2.42 -1.77 3.92
C VAL A 292 2.74 -1.65 2.43
N THR A 293 3.14 -2.74 1.79
CA THR A 293 3.50 -2.70 0.37
C THR A 293 2.33 -3.22 -0.46
N GLY A 294 1.52 -2.30 -0.96
CA GLY A 294 0.26 -2.57 -1.64
C GLY A 294 -0.96 -2.37 -0.74
N LEU A 295 -2.09 -2.14 -1.36
CA LEU A 295 -3.40 -1.93 -0.75
C LEU A 295 -4.46 -2.69 -1.57
N ALA A 296 -5.68 -2.75 -1.06
CA ALA A 296 -6.79 -3.34 -1.78
C ALA A 296 -7.95 -2.34 -1.88
N TYR A 297 -8.55 -2.21 -3.07
CA TYR A 297 -9.78 -1.46 -3.26
C TYR A 297 -10.88 -2.38 -3.74
N ILE A 298 -11.96 -2.45 -2.98
CA ILE A 298 -13.13 -3.26 -3.30
C ILE A 298 -14.37 -2.73 -2.58
N ASN A 299 -15.53 -2.78 -3.25
CA ASN A 299 -16.81 -2.33 -2.70
C ASN A 299 -16.73 -0.89 -2.14
N ASP A 300 -16.10 0.03 -2.88
CA ASP A 300 -15.91 1.44 -2.54
C ASP A 300 -15.03 1.70 -1.30
N TYR A 301 -14.32 0.68 -0.79
CA TYR A 301 -13.39 0.83 0.33
C TYR A 301 -11.95 0.53 -0.09
N ILE A 302 -11.02 1.40 0.32
CA ILE A 302 -9.60 1.08 0.37
C ILE A 302 -9.32 0.40 1.70
N HIS A 303 -8.70 -0.76 1.67
CA HIS A 303 -8.28 -1.55 2.82
C HIS A 303 -6.80 -1.34 3.11
N LEU A 304 -6.50 -1.00 4.35
CA LEU A 304 -5.16 -0.76 4.89
C LEU A 304 -4.91 -1.72 6.07
N PRO A 305 -4.54 -2.98 5.79
CA PRO A 305 -4.31 -3.98 6.84
C PRO A 305 -2.90 -3.84 7.44
N GLY A 306 -2.78 -3.94 8.76
CA GLY A 306 -1.50 -3.94 9.46
C GLY A 306 -0.73 -2.63 9.37
N GLY A 307 0.57 -2.74 9.21
CA GLY A 307 1.53 -1.64 9.15
C GLY A 307 2.19 -1.32 10.49
N GLY A 308 3.37 -0.70 10.43
CA GLY A 308 4.13 -0.26 11.59
C GLY A 308 3.57 1.04 12.17
N THR A 309 3.29 1.07 13.48
CA THR A 309 2.77 2.24 14.18
C THR A 309 3.87 3.17 14.72
N ARG A 310 5.11 2.74 14.61
CA ARG A 310 6.32 3.53 14.92
C ARG A 310 7.35 3.30 13.82
N MET A 311 8.18 4.29 13.59
CA MET A 311 9.28 4.23 12.63
C MET A 311 10.18 2.99 12.82
N GLY A 312 10.50 2.29 11.72
CA GLY A 312 11.29 1.06 11.70
C GLY A 312 10.47 -0.21 11.88
N GLY A 313 11.03 -1.36 11.52
CA GLY A 313 10.33 -2.65 11.36
C GLY A 313 10.05 -3.45 12.65
N SER A 314 9.75 -2.83 13.80
CA SER A 314 9.49 -3.55 15.06
C SER A 314 8.16 -3.19 15.72
N SER A 315 7.26 -2.59 14.99
CA SER A 315 5.96 -2.10 15.46
C SER A 315 4.80 -2.56 14.62
N GLY A 316 4.92 -3.74 14.01
CA GLY A 316 3.84 -4.35 13.26
C GLY A 316 2.55 -4.41 14.07
N SER A 317 1.43 -4.09 13.44
CA SER A 317 0.11 -4.01 14.07
C SER A 317 -0.88 -4.99 13.47
N MET A 318 -1.98 -5.21 14.18
CA MET A 318 -3.11 -6.02 13.71
C MET A 318 -4.25 -5.17 13.15
N TYR A 319 -4.12 -3.85 13.16
CA TYR A 319 -5.20 -2.96 12.72
C TYR A 319 -5.56 -3.22 11.26
N HIS A 320 -6.84 -3.30 10.98
CA HIS A 320 -7.37 -3.34 9.62
C HIS A 320 -8.28 -2.14 9.42
N GLN A 321 -7.68 -1.05 8.99
CA GLN A 321 -8.38 0.19 8.72
C GLN A 321 -8.92 0.19 7.30
N VAL A 322 -10.08 0.79 7.12
CA VAL A 322 -10.68 0.99 5.80
C VAL A 322 -11.12 2.43 5.64
N VAL A 323 -11.07 2.92 4.42
CA VAL A 323 -11.61 4.23 4.09
C VAL A 323 -12.57 4.12 2.92
N HIS A 324 -13.79 4.64 3.10
CA HIS A 324 -14.77 4.76 2.02
C HIS A 324 -14.37 5.92 1.11
N VAL A 325 -14.26 5.66 -0.19
CA VAL A 325 -13.78 6.63 -1.17
C VAL A 325 -14.95 7.10 -2.02
N LEU A 326 -15.23 8.40 -1.95
CA LEU A 326 -16.25 9.06 -2.75
C LEU A 326 -15.66 9.93 -3.88
N MET A 327 -14.34 10.17 -3.84
CA MET A 327 -13.66 11.01 -4.83
C MET A 327 -13.37 10.23 -6.10
N LYS A 328 -13.62 10.86 -7.26
CA LYS A 328 -13.30 10.35 -8.59
C LYS A 328 -12.48 11.40 -9.34
N CYS A 329 -11.49 10.95 -10.12
CA CYS A 329 -10.61 11.79 -10.97
C CYS A 329 -10.79 11.44 -12.46
N ASN A 330 -12.04 11.23 -12.88
CA ASN A 330 -12.36 10.85 -14.26
C ASN A 330 -12.90 12.06 -15.04
#